data_2cbc854bf87e91108a2e88b8e9176f62
#
_entry.id   2cbc854bf87e91108a2e88b8e9176f62
#
_cell.length_a   1.000
_cell.length_b   1.000
_cell.length_c   1.000
_cell.angle_alpha   90.00
_cell.angle_beta   90.00
_cell.angle_gamma   90.00
#
_symmetry.space_group_name_H-M   'P 1'
#
loop_
_entity.id
_entity.type
_entity.pdbx_description
1 polymer ?
#
loop_
_entity_poly.entity_id
_entity_poly.type
_entity_poly.pdbx_seq_one_letter_code
_entity_poly.pdbx_strand_id
1 'polypeptide(L)'
;MTTIATGGYSTKDGSIGYFDNPIAEWIIIFGMIIGSLPFLYYLRVLRGNLSPIVRDSQVRWFFIVIIASVFLVTCWVWNNSNFGPDDTIRHVAFNVISILTGTGYVTQDFGLWGGFPTVFLLCLMFVGGCAGSTTCGIKIFRFQVLAASARAQSVSYTHLRAHETQFDRV
;
A
#
# COMPACT_ATOMS: atom_id res chain seq x y z
N MET A 1 -19.29 -5.92 -2.82
CA MET A 1 -18.62 -7.20 -3.16
C MET A 1 -17.27 -6.92 -3.82
N THR A 2 -17.19 -6.19 -4.93
CA THR A 2 -15.95 -5.92 -5.67
C THR A 2 -14.89 -5.11 -4.89
N THR A 3 -15.30 -4.29 -3.92
CA THR A 3 -14.41 -3.52 -3.05
C THR A 3 -13.57 -4.41 -2.12
N ILE A 4 -14.21 -5.35 -1.41
CA ILE A 4 -13.53 -6.25 -0.47
C ILE A 4 -12.70 -7.31 -1.21
N ALA A 5 -13.16 -7.72 -2.38
CA ALA A 5 -12.45 -8.64 -3.25
C ALA A 5 -11.34 -7.94 -4.07
N THR A 6 -11.17 -6.63 -3.90
CA THR A 6 -10.22 -5.79 -4.67
C THR A 6 -10.31 -6.00 -6.19
N GLY A 7 -11.55 -6.10 -6.70
CA GLY A 7 -11.81 -6.43 -8.12
C GLY A 7 -12.05 -5.23 -9.03
N GLY A 8 -12.34 -4.04 -8.48
CA GLY A 8 -12.44 -2.77 -9.20
C GLY A 8 -13.57 -2.63 -10.23
N TYR A 9 -14.50 -3.56 -10.26
CA TYR A 9 -15.61 -3.50 -11.22
C TYR A 9 -16.62 -2.43 -10.82
N SER A 10 -16.89 -1.49 -11.74
CA SER A 10 -17.90 -0.47 -11.63
C SER A 10 -18.97 -0.65 -12.73
N THR A 11 -20.18 -0.21 -12.46
CA THR A 11 -21.29 -0.19 -13.43
C THR A 11 -21.29 1.06 -14.30
N LYS A 12 -20.37 2.00 -14.07
CA LYS A 12 -20.25 3.28 -14.75
C LYS A 12 -18.83 3.50 -15.27
N ASP A 13 -18.69 4.10 -16.43
CA ASP A 13 -17.38 4.38 -17.07
C ASP A 13 -16.53 5.33 -16.22
N GLY A 14 -17.15 6.30 -15.53
CA GLY A 14 -16.47 7.22 -14.60
C GLY A 14 -16.09 6.57 -13.25
N SER A 15 -16.22 5.24 -13.12
CA SER A 15 -15.95 4.49 -11.88
C SER A 15 -16.74 5.06 -10.68
N ILE A 16 -16.09 5.22 -9.53
CA ILE A 16 -16.72 5.77 -8.32
C ILE A 16 -16.87 7.29 -8.40
N GLY A 17 -16.02 7.98 -9.16
CA GLY A 17 -16.12 9.42 -9.39
C GLY A 17 -17.45 9.86 -10.00
N TYR A 18 -18.17 8.97 -10.71
CA TYR A 18 -19.49 9.29 -11.25
C TYR A 18 -20.55 9.63 -10.18
N PHE A 19 -20.43 9.06 -8.98
CA PHE A 19 -21.42 9.23 -7.92
C PHE A 19 -21.25 10.53 -7.11
N ASP A 20 -20.08 11.14 -7.19
CA ASP A 20 -19.70 12.39 -6.49
C ASP A 20 -20.21 12.48 -5.04
N ASN A 21 -20.06 11.38 -4.31
CA ASN A 21 -20.55 11.25 -2.94
C ASN A 21 -19.37 11.00 -1.98
N PRO A 22 -18.97 12.01 -1.19
CA PRO A 22 -17.84 11.90 -0.26
C PRO A 22 -17.97 10.77 0.76
N ILE A 23 -19.19 10.51 1.24
CA ILE A 23 -19.44 9.46 2.22
C ILE A 23 -19.20 8.07 1.59
N ALA A 24 -19.67 7.88 0.36
CA ALA A 24 -19.46 6.64 -0.36
C ALA A 24 -17.96 6.37 -0.61
N GLU A 25 -17.21 7.41 -0.97
CA GLU A 25 -15.76 7.30 -1.18
C GLU A 25 -15.03 6.85 0.09
N TRP A 26 -15.33 7.45 1.25
CA TRP A 26 -14.74 7.04 2.53
C TRP A 26 -15.10 5.61 2.92
N ILE A 27 -16.35 5.18 2.71
CA ILE A 27 -16.78 3.80 2.97
C ILE A 27 -15.99 2.82 2.08
N ILE A 28 -15.79 3.19 0.81
CA ILE A 28 -15.03 2.35 -0.13
C ILE A 28 -13.55 2.29 0.26
N ILE A 29 -12.93 3.40 0.68
CA ILE A 29 -11.57 3.43 1.21
C ILE A 29 -11.42 2.44 2.38
N PHE A 30 -12.34 2.49 3.34
CA PHE A 30 -12.35 1.54 4.46
C PHE A 30 -12.50 0.09 3.97
N GLY A 31 -13.39 -0.17 3.01
CA GLY A 31 -13.56 -1.49 2.41
C GLY A 31 -12.29 -2.01 1.72
N MET A 32 -11.57 -1.17 0.98
CA MET A 32 -10.31 -1.50 0.33
C MET A 32 -9.20 -1.84 1.36
N ILE A 33 -9.09 -1.04 2.43
CA ILE A 33 -8.13 -1.31 3.51
C ILE A 33 -8.45 -2.62 4.20
N ILE A 34 -9.72 -2.87 4.54
CA ILE A 34 -10.19 -4.11 5.15
C ILE A 34 -9.84 -5.30 4.25
N GLY A 35 -10.15 -5.27 2.95
CA GLY A 35 -9.80 -6.34 2.01
C GLY A 35 -8.29 -6.61 1.91
N SER A 36 -7.47 -5.62 2.27
CA SER A 36 -5.99 -5.69 2.20
C SER A 36 -5.33 -6.30 3.43
N LEU A 37 -6.08 -6.54 4.49
CA LEU A 37 -5.59 -7.21 5.69
C LEU A 37 -5.69 -8.73 5.56
N PRO A 38 -4.85 -9.50 6.29
CA PRO A 38 -4.89 -10.95 6.26
C PRO A 38 -6.23 -11.51 6.76
N PHE A 39 -6.85 -12.39 5.99
CA PHE A 39 -8.15 -12.98 6.34
C PHE A 39 -8.15 -13.71 7.69
N LEU A 40 -7.03 -14.33 8.06
CA LEU A 40 -6.89 -15.02 9.36
C LEU A 40 -7.08 -14.10 10.56
N TYR A 41 -6.86 -12.79 10.41
CA TYR A 41 -7.05 -11.85 11.53
C TYR A 41 -8.51 -11.63 11.85
N TYR A 42 -9.39 -11.66 10.85
CA TYR A 42 -10.83 -11.56 11.08
C TYR A 42 -11.34 -12.72 11.94
N LEU A 43 -10.85 -13.94 11.70
CA LEU A 43 -11.19 -15.08 12.52
C LEU A 43 -10.70 -14.94 13.97
N ARG A 44 -9.53 -14.34 14.19
CA ARG A 44 -9.00 -14.08 15.54
C ARG A 44 -9.74 -12.97 16.26
N VAL A 45 -10.16 -11.92 15.51
CA VAL A 45 -11.00 -10.85 16.05
C VAL A 45 -12.35 -11.39 16.51
N LEU A 46 -12.98 -12.26 15.73
CA LEU A 46 -14.24 -12.92 16.11
C LEU A 46 -14.10 -13.78 17.38
N ARG A 47 -12.86 -14.24 17.68
CA ARG A 47 -12.53 -14.94 18.94
C ARG A 47 -12.13 -14.01 20.08
N GLY A 48 -12.30 -12.69 19.91
CA GLY A 48 -12.02 -11.69 20.93
C GLY A 48 -10.54 -11.29 21.10
N ASN A 49 -9.65 -11.69 20.17
CA ASN A 49 -8.23 -11.39 20.28
C ASN A 49 -7.78 -10.40 19.19
N LEU A 50 -7.63 -9.11 19.56
CA LEU A 50 -7.19 -8.03 18.67
C LEU A 50 -5.65 -7.87 18.64
N SER A 51 -4.93 -8.46 19.59
CA SER A 51 -3.48 -8.30 19.75
C SER A 51 -2.67 -8.60 18.48
N PRO A 52 -3.00 -9.61 17.66
CA PRO A 52 -2.21 -9.93 16.47
C PRO A 52 -2.21 -8.84 15.40
N ILE A 53 -3.30 -8.09 15.24
CA ILE A 53 -3.41 -7.05 14.21
C ILE A 53 -2.40 -5.92 14.47
N VAL A 54 -2.28 -5.49 15.72
CA VAL A 54 -1.40 -4.36 16.08
C VAL A 54 0.09 -4.80 16.16
N ARG A 55 0.35 -6.06 16.50
CA ARG A 55 1.71 -6.58 16.65
C ARG A 55 2.36 -7.06 15.37
N ASP A 56 1.59 -7.34 14.33
CA ASP A 56 2.15 -7.83 13.07
C ASP A 56 2.95 -6.75 12.34
N SER A 57 4.19 -7.10 12.03
CA SER A 57 5.10 -6.23 11.27
C SER A 57 4.55 -5.90 9.88
N GLN A 58 3.88 -6.85 9.20
CA GLN A 58 3.31 -6.62 7.86
C GLN A 58 2.22 -5.55 7.89
N VAL A 59 1.31 -5.61 8.86
CA VAL A 59 0.21 -4.65 9.00
C VAL A 59 0.76 -3.26 9.29
N ARG A 60 1.75 -3.15 10.19
CA ARG A 60 2.40 -1.86 10.46
C ARG A 60 3.06 -1.26 9.23
N TRP A 61 3.83 -2.06 8.48
CA TRP A 61 4.47 -1.60 7.26
C TRP A 61 3.46 -1.20 6.20
N PHE A 62 2.35 -1.93 6.07
CA PHE A 62 1.26 -1.60 5.15
C PHE A 62 0.67 -0.21 5.45
N PHE A 63 0.34 0.08 6.70
CA PHE A 63 -0.17 1.40 7.08
C PHE A 63 0.88 2.50 6.91
N ILE A 64 2.16 2.24 7.20
CA ILE A 64 3.24 3.20 6.98
C ILE A 64 3.33 3.54 5.48
N VAL A 65 3.28 2.55 4.60
CA VAL A 65 3.32 2.78 3.14
C VAL A 65 2.11 3.58 2.68
N ILE A 66 0.89 3.27 3.15
CA ILE A 66 -0.31 4.04 2.83
C ILE A 66 -0.13 5.51 3.26
N ILE A 67 0.19 5.74 4.51
CA ILE A 67 0.29 7.10 5.07
C ILE A 67 1.37 7.90 4.37
N ALA A 68 2.55 7.31 4.16
CA ALA A 68 3.65 7.95 3.47
C ALA A 68 3.30 8.29 2.01
N SER A 69 2.65 7.36 1.29
CA SER A 69 2.25 7.57 -0.10
C SER A 69 1.17 8.64 -0.22
N VAL A 70 0.14 8.60 0.61
CA VAL A 70 -0.92 9.61 0.63
C VAL A 70 -0.33 10.98 0.96
N PHE A 71 0.53 11.07 1.98
CA PHE A 71 1.17 12.33 2.36
C PHE A 71 2.02 12.91 1.22
N LEU A 72 2.86 12.10 0.60
CA LEU A 72 3.77 12.52 -0.47
C LEU A 72 2.99 13.02 -1.70
N VAL A 73 1.98 12.27 -2.15
CA VAL A 73 1.16 12.67 -3.30
C VAL A 73 0.29 13.88 -2.96
N THR A 74 -0.25 13.97 -1.74
CA THR A 74 -1.04 15.14 -1.30
C THR A 74 -0.19 16.41 -1.31
N CYS A 75 1.03 16.36 -0.78
CA CYS A 75 1.95 17.51 -0.79
C CYS A 75 2.24 17.98 -2.22
N TRP A 76 2.43 17.05 -3.15
CA TRP A 76 2.65 17.40 -4.55
C TRP A 76 1.42 18.02 -5.21
N VAL A 77 0.26 17.37 -5.09
CA VAL A 77 -0.99 17.84 -5.71
C VAL A 77 -1.39 19.18 -5.13
N TRP A 78 -1.23 19.40 -3.83
CA TRP A 78 -1.51 20.69 -3.19
C TRP A 78 -0.69 21.83 -3.77
N ASN A 79 0.61 21.61 -4.02
CA ASN A 79 1.47 22.63 -4.57
C ASN A 79 1.19 22.94 -6.06
N ASN A 80 0.60 22.00 -6.79
CA ASN A 80 0.43 22.11 -8.25
C ASN A 80 -1.04 22.22 -8.72
N SER A 81 -2.01 22.09 -7.81
CA SER A 81 -3.44 22.12 -8.14
C SER A 81 -4.17 23.20 -7.33
N ASN A 82 -5.25 23.72 -7.92
CA ASN A 82 -6.13 24.70 -7.28
C ASN A 82 -7.32 24.05 -6.53
N PHE A 83 -7.21 22.77 -6.17
CA PHE A 83 -8.25 22.09 -5.40
C PHE A 83 -8.28 22.53 -3.94
N GLY A 84 -9.48 22.51 -3.33
CA GLY A 84 -9.61 22.72 -1.89
C GLY A 84 -8.88 21.61 -1.10
N PRO A 85 -8.41 21.90 0.14
CA PRO A 85 -7.63 20.97 0.93
C PRO A 85 -8.34 19.63 1.20
N ASP A 86 -9.63 19.69 1.53
CA ASP A 86 -10.43 18.51 1.89
C ASP A 86 -10.66 17.60 0.67
N ASP A 87 -10.96 18.17 -0.49
CA ASP A 87 -11.15 17.42 -1.73
C ASP A 87 -9.86 16.79 -2.21
N THR A 88 -8.74 17.52 -2.10
CA THR A 88 -7.42 16.99 -2.48
C THR A 88 -7.06 15.76 -1.67
N ILE A 89 -7.17 15.82 -0.34
CA ILE A 89 -6.85 14.68 0.54
C ILE A 89 -7.75 13.48 0.21
N ARG A 90 -9.04 13.71 0.01
CA ARG A 90 -10.00 12.65 -0.30
C ARG A 90 -9.69 11.93 -1.59
N HIS A 91 -9.52 12.66 -2.69
CA HIS A 91 -9.23 12.07 -4.00
C HIS A 91 -7.85 11.40 -4.05
N VAL A 92 -6.85 12.03 -3.42
CA VAL A 92 -5.51 11.42 -3.33
C VAL A 92 -5.55 10.14 -2.51
N ALA A 93 -6.14 10.17 -1.32
CA ALA A 93 -6.24 8.97 -0.47
C ALA A 93 -6.98 7.84 -1.19
N PHE A 94 -8.08 8.15 -1.87
CA PHE A 94 -8.86 7.17 -2.62
C PHE A 94 -8.03 6.52 -3.73
N ASN A 95 -7.43 7.31 -4.62
CA ASN A 95 -6.68 6.79 -5.76
C ASN A 95 -5.40 6.06 -5.33
N VAL A 96 -4.65 6.60 -4.35
CA VAL A 96 -3.45 5.94 -3.80
C VAL A 96 -3.79 4.58 -3.21
N ILE A 97 -4.84 4.50 -2.37
CA ILE A 97 -5.24 3.25 -1.74
C ILE A 97 -5.79 2.27 -2.79
N SER A 98 -6.57 2.75 -3.76
CA SER A 98 -7.09 1.93 -4.83
C SER A 98 -5.98 1.27 -5.66
N ILE A 99 -4.92 2.01 -5.98
CA ILE A 99 -3.78 1.51 -6.74
C ILE A 99 -2.94 0.56 -5.88
N LEU A 100 -2.61 0.94 -4.64
CA LEU A 100 -1.82 0.12 -3.73
C LEU A 100 -2.48 -1.24 -3.41
N THR A 101 -3.81 -1.24 -3.26
CA THR A 101 -4.57 -2.48 -3.01
C THR A 101 -4.83 -3.28 -4.29
N GLY A 102 -4.57 -2.68 -5.46
CA GLY A 102 -4.87 -3.28 -6.76
C GLY A 102 -6.37 -3.35 -7.06
N THR A 103 -7.21 -2.58 -6.35
CA THR A 103 -8.66 -2.54 -6.58
C THR A 103 -8.96 -1.89 -7.94
N GLY A 104 -8.31 -0.77 -8.28
CA GLY A 104 -8.47 -0.11 -9.58
C GLY A 104 -9.68 0.80 -9.71
N TYR A 105 -10.34 1.19 -8.61
CA TYR A 105 -11.34 2.26 -8.65
C TYR A 105 -10.70 3.62 -8.83
N VAL A 106 -11.38 4.51 -9.53
CA VAL A 106 -10.93 5.89 -9.78
C VAL A 106 -12.03 6.87 -9.38
N THR A 107 -11.66 7.94 -8.67
CA THR A 107 -12.53 9.07 -8.38
C THR A 107 -12.21 10.27 -9.24
N GLN A 108 -10.94 10.42 -9.64
CA GLN A 108 -10.47 11.51 -10.47
C GLN A 108 -9.31 11.03 -11.33
N ASP A 109 -9.16 11.60 -12.52
CA ASP A 109 -8.04 11.27 -13.40
C ASP A 109 -6.71 11.76 -12.81
N PHE A 110 -5.94 10.83 -12.25
CA PHE A 110 -4.63 11.09 -11.66
C PHE A 110 -3.56 11.40 -12.73
N GLY A 111 -3.81 11.14 -14.01
CA GLY A 111 -2.95 11.55 -15.10
C GLY A 111 -2.82 13.06 -15.20
N LEU A 112 -3.83 13.81 -14.74
CA LEU A 112 -3.84 15.26 -14.73
C LEU A 112 -3.07 15.88 -13.55
N TRP A 113 -2.65 15.07 -12.56
CA TRP A 113 -1.90 15.56 -11.38
C TRP A 113 -0.43 15.84 -11.67
N GLY A 114 0.05 15.53 -12.88
CA GLY A 114 1.43 15.77 -13.34
C GLY A 114 2.27 14.49 -13.40
N GLY A 115 3.48 14.64 -13.91
CA GLY A 115 4.36 13.49 -14.18
C GLY A 115 4.82 12.75 -12.94
N PHE A 116 5.10 13.46 -11.83
CA PHE A 116 5.58 12.82 -10.60
C PHE A 116 4.55 11.87 -9.96
N PRO A 117 3.28 12.28 -9.70
CA PRO A 117 2.28 11.36 -9.16
C PRO A 117 2.06 10.15 -10.06
N THR A 118 2.02 10.35 -11.39
CA THR A 118 1.81 9.26 -12.34
C THR A 118 2.89 8.19 -12.24
N VAL A 119 4.17 8.58 -12.25
CA VAL A 119 5.31 7.65 -12.12
C VAL A 119 5.33 7.01 -10.73
N PHE A 120 5.06 7.79 -9.69
CA PHE A 120 5.01 7.27 -8.32
C PHE A 120 3.91 6.22 -8.14
N LEU A 121 2.70 6.48 -8.63
CA LEU A 121 1.57 5.55 -8.60
C LEU A 121 1.86 4.29 -9.42
N LEU A 122 2.55 4.42 -10.57
CA LEU A 122 3.00 3.27 -11.34
C LEU A 122 3.95 2.37 -10.50
N CYS A 123 4.93 2.96 -9.80
CA CYS A 123 5.81 2.22 -8.90
C CYS A 123 5.03 1.58 -7.73
N LEU A 124 4.06 2.30 -7.19
CA LEU A 124 3.24 1.83 -6.09
C LEU A 124 2.38 0.60 -6.47
N MET A 125 1.99 0.50 -7.73
CA MET A 125 1.21 -0.63 -8.27
C MET A 125 1.92 -1.99 -8.10
N PHE A 126 3.26 -2.00 -8.03
CA PHE A 126 4.02 -3.22 -7.77
C PHE A 126 3.98 -3.65 -6.30
N VAL A 127 3.68 -2.73 -5.39
CA VAL A 127 3.59 -3.00 -3.95
C VAL A 127 2.18 -3.47 -3.63
N GLY A 128 2.03 -4.68 -3.12
CA GLY A 128 0.74 -5.23 -2.70
C GLY A 128 0.53 -5.12 -1.19
N GLY A 129 -0.65 -5.53 -0.73
CA GLY A 129 -0.99 -5.57 0.70
C GLY A 129 -0.34 -6.70 1.47
N CYS A 130 -0.97 -7.09 2.57
CA CYS A 130 -0.48 -8.15 3.46
C CYS A 130 -0.58 -9.54 2.83
N ALA A 131 0.25 -10.48 3.28
CA ALA A 131 0.13 -11.88 2.91
C ALA A 131 -1.20 -12.47 3.42
N GLY A 132 -1.91 -13.23 2.56
CA GLY A 132 -3.23 -13.77 2.91
C GLY A 132 -4.37 -12.75 2.80
N SER A 133 -4.18 -11.66 2.06
CA SER A 133 -5.22 -10.69 1.65
C SER A 133 -5.61 -10.87 0.18
N THR A 134 -6.68 -10.21 -0.24
CA THR A 134 -7.19 -10.24 -1.63
C THR A 134 -6.38 -9.36 -2.60
N THR A 135 -5.48 -8.50 -2.08
CA THR A 135 -4.71 -7.54 -2.88
C THR A 135 -3.80 -8.19 -3.92
N CYS A 136 -3.63 -7.52 -5.04
CA CYS A 136 -2.65 -7.85 -6.07
C CYS A 136 -1.23 -7.36 -5.70
N GLY A 137 -0.26 -7.52 -6.60
CA GLY A 137 1.11 -7.04 -6.44
C GLY A 137 2.01 -7.93 -5.56
N ILE A 138 3.22 -7.44 -5.33
CA ILE A 138 4.22 -8.14 -4.49
C ILE A 138 3.89 -7.85 -3.03
N LYS A 139 3.54 -8.91 -2.29
CA LYS A 139 3.14 -8.78 -0.87
C LYS A 139 4.27 -8.20 -0.02
N ILE A 140 3.94 -7.33 0.92
CA ILE A 140 4.89 -6.67 1.85
C ILE A 140 5.79 -7.69 2.54
N PHE A 141 5.26 -8.87 2.88
CA PHE A 141 6.05 -9.96 3.46
C PHE A 141 7.26 -10.36 2.61
N ARG A 142 7.11 -10.38 1.28
CA ARG A 142 8.22 -10.74 0.36
C ARG A 142 9.33 -9.68 0.40
N PHE A 143 8.98 -8.41 0.49
CA PHE A 143 9.96 -7.33 0.66
C PHE A 143 10.69 -7.45 2.00
N GLN A 144 9.99 -7.80 3.07
CA GLN A 144 10.60 -8.02 4.38
C GLN A 144 11.58 -9.20 4.37
N VAL A 145 11.20 -10.32 3.76
CA VAL A 145 12.08 -11.50 3.61
C VAL A 145 13.30 -11.17 2.76
N LEU A 146 13.10 -10.47 1.63
CA LEU A 146 14.20 -10.05 0.76
C LEU A 146 15.19 -9.15 1.51
N ALA A 147 14.70 -8.16 2.24
CA ALA A 147 15.54 -7.26 3.04
C ALA A 147 16.30 -8.01 4.15
N ALA A 148 15.64 -8.96 4.81
CA ALA A 148 16.27 -9.79 5.84
C ALA A 148 17.36 -10.69 5.24
N SER A 149 17.10 -11.34 4.10
CA SER A 149 18.06 -12.17 3.40
C SER A 149 19.26 -11.36 2.91
N ALA A 150 19.04 -10.18 2.34
CA ALA A 150 20.10 -9.29 1.90
C ALA A 150 21.02 -8.86 3.06
N ARG A 151 20.42 -8.53 4.21
CA ARG A 151 21.18 -8.21 5.44
C ARG A 151 21.98 -9.40 5.93
N ALA A 152 21.39 -10.60 5.99
CA ALA A 152 22.09 -11.81 6.42
C ALA A 152 23.27 -12.15 5.51
N GLN A 153 23.11 -12.04 4.21
CA GLN A 153 24.18 -12.25 3.24
C GLN A 153 25.31 -11.21 3.40
N SER A 154 24.94 -9.92 3.53
CA SER A 154 25.93 -8.86 3.73
C SER A 154 26.81 -9.12 4.98
N VAL A 155 26.20 -9.54 6.09
CA VAL A 155 26.94 -9.90 7.31
C VAL A 155 27.83 -11.12 7.10
N SER A 156 27.33 -12.16 6.43
CA SER A 156 28.10 -13.37 6.13
C SER A 156 29.35 -13.06 5.27
N TYR A 157 29.21 -12.25 4.22
CA TYR A 157 30.36 -11.86 3.39
C TYR A 157 31.40 -11.05 4.15
N THR A 158 31.00 -10.15 5.05
CA THR A 158 31.96 -9.38 5.85
C THR A 158 32.70 -10.26 6.85
N HIS A 159 32.04 -11.25 7.46
CA HIS A 159 32.68 -12.19 8.38
C HIS A 159 33.65 -13.18 7.68
N LEU A 160 33.26 -13.72 6.53
CA LEU A 160 34.13 -14.61 5.73
C LEU A 160 35.40 -13.89 5.30
N ARG A 161 35.29 -12.65 4.82
CA ARG A 161 36.44 -11.85 4.40
C ARG A 161 37.38 -11.49 5.56
N ALA A 162 36.84 -11.33 6.78
CA ALA A 162 37.64 -11.10 7.98
C ALA A 162 38.46 -12.35 8.37
N HIS A 163 37.95 -13.55 8.13
CA HIS A 163 38.67 -14.81 8.39
C HIS A 163 39.76 -15.08 7.35
N GLU A 164 39.53 -14.81 6.05
CA GLU A 164 40.52 -14.99 5.01
C GLU A 164 41.74 -14.08 5.18
N THR A 165 41.52 -12.81 5.59
CA THR A 165 42.64 -11.89 5.85
C THR A 165 43.45 -12.24 7.10
N GLN A 166 42.97 -13.11 7.96
CA GLN A 166 43.71 -13.58 9.12
C GLN A 166 44.65 -14.78 8.78
N PHE A 167 44.31 -15.56 7.75
CA PHE A 167 45.14 -16.67 7.28
C PHE A 167 46.34 -16.23 6.40
N ASP A 168 46.23 -15.10 5.72
CA ASP A 168 47.31 -14.53 4.87
C ASP A 168 48.39 -13.78 5.67
N ARG A 169 48.39 -13.84 7.00
CA ARG A 169 49.41 -13.20 7.86
C ARG A 169 50.33 -14.15 8.62
N VAL A 170 50.46 -15.40 8.15
CA VAL A 170 51.42 -16.36 8.70
C VAL A 170 52.53 -16.61 7.71
#